data_c53a839b51c223f9a85fb258f00e4610
#
_entry.id   c53a839b51c223f9a85fb258f00e4610
#
_cell.length_a   1.000
_cell.length_b   1.000
_cell.length_c   1.000
_cell.angle_alpha   90.00
_cell.angle_beta   90.00
_cell.angle_gamma   90.00
#
_symmetry.space_group_name_H-M   'P 1'
#
loop_
_entity.id
_entity.type
_entity.pdbx_description
1 polymer ?
#
loop_
_entity_poly.entity_id
_entity_poly.type
_entity_poly.pdbx_seq_one_letter_code
_entity_poly.pdbx_strand_id
1 'polypeptide(L)'
;MRSKFVVFFCALCVVVPGIWFGTATAKADTGVTVLTVGPNPNVVSAPMSTELQGVMCKAPNTCKSVSYQTSGWLSSVVNSGVSALSAAIAATPGKKAVMGFSQGALVASEWLKRYAGSATSPAASDMYFVLLGNPQHPLNGRNTLQKTGTPTPYTKYTTVDISREYDGMSDYPNDVGNTLAVATSQDGYTSIHPYYTGVDPNASSNLVKRTGNYTFVLVPTSYLPRYERLRKRGLGKLAEQGNATWKPVVDRGYNRAGFTQLGNTTVVPVR
;
A
#
# COMPACT_ATOMS: atom_id res chain seq x y z
N MET A 1 -26.34 -13.38 98.09
CA MET A 1 -26.98 -12.68 96.94
C MET A 1 -25.92 -12.47 95.91
N ARG A 2 -26.01 -13.23 94.81
CA ARG A 2 -25.02 -13.17 93.72
C ARG A 2 -25.70 -12.51 92.53
N SER A 3 -25.24 -11.30 92.14
CA SER A 3 -25.71 -10.57 90.97
C SER A 3 -25.02 -11.13 89.70
N LYS A 4 -25.77 -11.52 88.65
CA LYS A 4 -25.27 -11.94 87.39
C LYS A 4 -25.28 -10.72 86.46
N PHE A 5 -24.09 -10.33 85.96
CA PHE A 5 -23.96 -9.38 84.88
C PHE A 5 -24.09 -10.10 83.56
N VAL A 6 -25.01 -9.66 82.74
CA VAL A 6 -25.18 -10.10 81.37
C VAL A 6 -24.46 -9.09 80.44
N VAL A 7 -23.43 -9.53 79.73
CA VAL A 7 -22.71 -8.68 78.75
C VAL A 7 -23.33 -8.92 77.43
N PHE A 8 -23.92 -7.90 76.81
CA PHE A 8 -24.36 -7.91 75.41
C PHE A 8 -23.21 -7.61 74.50
N PHE A 9 -22.81 -8.59 73.64
CA PHE A 9 -21.91 -8.35 72.53
C PHE A 9 -22.72 -7.85 71.30
N CYS A 10 -22.46 -6.58 70.97
CA CYS A 10 -23.00 -5.99 69.73
C CYS A 10 -22.05 -6.34 68.59
N ALA A 11 -22.43 -7.25 67.68
CA ALA A 11 -21.66 -7.59 66.47
C ALA A 11 -21.81 -6.45 65.45
N LEU A 12 -20.73 -5.74 65.21
CA LEU A 12 -20.66 -4.73 64.17
C LEU A 12 -20.44 -5.42 62.83
N CYS A 13 -21.47 -5.55 61.99
CA CYS A 13 -21.32 -6.02 60.61
C CYS A 13 -20.67 -4.91 59.75
N VAL A 14 -19.39 -5.06 59.44
CA VAL A 14 -18.70 -4.21 58.46
C VAL A 14 -19.07 -4.72 57.05
N VAL A 15 -19.94 -3.99 56.37
CA VAL A 15 -20.22 -4.21 54.93
C VAL A 15 -19.07 -3.62 54.13
N VAL A 16 -18.20 -4.49 53.59
CA VAL A 16 -17.17 -4.11 52.61
C VAL A 16 -17.83 -3.97 51.24
N PRO A 17 -17.80 -2.76 50.63
CA PRO A 17 -18.33 -2.64 49.26
C PRO A 17 -17.45 -3.46 48.32
N GLY A 18 -18.02 -4.48 47.68
CA GLY A 18 -17.35 -5.28 46.66
C GLY A 18 -16.96 -4.40 45.46
N ILE A 19 -15.67 -4.25 45.25
CA ILE A 19 -15.14 -3.61 44.03
C ILE A 19 -15.40 -4.59 42.87
N TRP A 20 -16.41 -4.32 42.05
CA TRP A 20 -16.62 -5.02 40.79
C TRP A 20 -15.51 -4.60 39.83
N PHE A 21 -14.48 -5.43 39.68
CA PHE A 21 -13.58 -5.34 38.52
C PHE A 21 -14.38 -5.79 37.29
N GLY A 22 -14.95 -4.83 36.59
CA GLY A 22 -15.44 -5.08 35.24
C GLY A 22 -14.28 -5.56 34.39
N THR A 23 -14.28 -6.84 34.01
CA THR A 23 -13.39 -7.36 32.98
C THR A 23 -13.74 -6.64 31.69
N ALA A 24 -13.00 -5.60 31.33
CA ALA A 24 -13.02 -5.06 29.98
C ALA A 24 -12.59 -6.20 29.05
N THR A 25 -13.54 -6.86 28.41
CA THR A 25 -13.25 -7.78 27.32
C THR A 25 -12.57 -6.95 26.23
N ALA A 26 -11.25 -7.13 26.09
CA ALA A 26 -10.53 -6.59 24.96
C ALA A 26 -11.26 -7.04 23.70
N LYS A 27 -11.85 -6.09 22.96
CA LYS A 27 -12.51 -6.38 21.69
C LYS A 27 -11.43 -7.01 20.80
N ALA A 28 -11.61 -8.29 20.44
CA ALA A 28 -10.68 -8.96 19.55
C ALA A 28 -10.47 -8.08 18.32
N ASP A 29 -9.23 -7.79 17.98
CA ASP A 29 -8.88 -7.01 16.78
C ASP A 29 -9.34 -7.84 15.57
N THR A 30 -10.55 -7.54 15.10
CA THR A 30 -11.14 -8.17 13.94
C THR A 30 -10.42 -7.63 12.73
N GLY A 31 -9.32 -8.22 12.28
CA GLY A 31 -8.52 -7.78 11.15
C GLY A 31 -9.29 -7.12 10.00
N VAL A 32 -8.61 -6.77 8.97
CA VAL A 32 -9.16 -6.10 7.78
C VAL A 32 -9.34 -7.13 6.68
N THR A 33 -10.48 -7.12 5.95
CA THR A 33 -10.58 -7.86 4.70
C THR A 33 -9.89 -7.08 3.58
N VAL A 34 -8.83 -7.64 3.02
CA VAL A 34 -8.06 -7.04 1.94
C VAL A 34 -8.58 -7.57 0.60
N LEU A 35 -9.23 -6.71 -0.16
CA LEU A 35 -9.67 -6.99 -1.54
C LEU A 35 -8.47 -6.79 -2.47
N THR A 36 -7.94 -7.88 -3.00
CA THR A 36 -6.77 -7.83 -3.86
C THR A 36 -7.16 -7.79 -5.33
N VAL A 37 -6.71 -6.76 -6.04
CA VAL A 37 -6.95 -6.55 -7.47
C VAL A 37 -5.63 -6.75 -8.20
N GLY A 38 -5.49 -7.89 -8.87
CA GLY A 38 -4.24 -8.35 -9.46
C GLY A 38 -3.80 -7.55 -10.69
N PRO A 39 -2.52 -7.66 -11.05
CA PRO A 39 -1.95 -7.10 -12.27
C PRO A 39 -2.37 -7.89 -13.51
N ASN A 40 -1.89 -7.45 -14.69
CA ASN A 40 -1.92 -8.29 -15.89
C ASN A 40 -1.06 -9.55 -15.63
N PRO A 41 -1.63 -10.76 -15.73
CA PRO A 41 -0.92 -12.01 -15.40
C PRO A 41 0.24 -12.32 -16.35
N ASN A 42 0.28 -11.70 -17.55
CA ASN A 42 1.41 -11.83 -18.47
C ASN A 42 2.65 -11.01 -18.04
N VAL A 43 2.48 -10.10 -17.08
CA VAL A 43 3.58 -9.23 -16.58
C VAL A 43 4.02 -9.66 -15.18
N VAL A 44 3.08 -10.03 -14.34
CA VAL A 44 3.33 -10.41 -12.93
C VAL A 44 2.64 -11.73 -12.64
N SER A 45 3.41 -12.70 -12.17
CA SER A 45 2.93 -14.04 -11.85
C SER A 45 2.81 -14.32 -10.36
N ALA A 46 3.38 -13.46 -9.50
CA ALA A 46 3.31 -13.65 -8.05
C ALA A 46 1.87 -13.48 -7.52
N PRO A 47 1.42 -14.31 -6.57
CA PRO A 47 0.14 -14.12 -5.93
C PRO A 47 0.08 -12.78 -5.19
N MET A 48 -1.02 -12.04 -5.31
CA MET A 48 -1.22 -10.77 -4.60
C MET A 48 -1.02 -10.88 -3.09
N SER A 49 -1.30 -12.04 -2.50
CA SER A 49 -1.12 -12.29 -1.06
C SER A 49 0.35 -12.30 -0.61
N THR A 50 1.30 -12.42 -1.53
CA THR A 50 2.74 -12.41 -1.25
C THR A 50 3.39 -11.05 -1.47
N GLU A 51 2.69 -10.12 -2.12
CA GLU A 51 3.21 -8.76 -2.33
C GLU A 51 3.45 -8.05 -1.00
N LEU A 52 4.42 -7.15 -0.98
CA LEU A 52 4.85 -6.44 0.24
C LEU A 52 5.23 -7.40 1.38
N GLN A 53 5.96 -8.47 1.09
CA GLN A 53 6.34 -9.52 2.06
C GLN A 53 5.11 -10.19 2.72
N GLY A 54 3.95 -10.12 2.05
CA GLY A 54 2.69 -10.67 2.53
C GLY A 54 2.08 -9.94 3.71
N VAL A 55 2.61 -8.78 4.13
CA VAL A 55 2.17 -8.08 5.36
C VAL A 55 0.69 -7.73 5.35
N MET A 56 0.11 -7.47 4.17
CA MET A 56 -1.31 -7.14 4.04
C MET A 56 -2.23 -8.33 4.30
N CYS A 57 -1.75 -9.56 4.08
CA CYS A 57 -2.54 -10.79 4.15
C CYS A 57 -2.21 -11.65 5.37
N LYS A 58 -1.35 -11.18 6.28
CA LYS A 58 -1.07 -11.86 7.55
C LYS A 58 -2.24 -11.69 8.53
N ALA A 59 -2.52 -12.74 9.31
CA ALA A 59 -3.49 -12.67 10.38
C ALA A 59 -3.23 -11.46 11.31
N PRO A 60 -4.27 -10.78 11.80
CA PRO A 60 -5.70 -11.10 11.70
C PRO A 60 -6.36 -10.69 10.37
N ASN A 61 -5.63 -10.12 9.40
CA ASN A 61 -6.17 -9.77 8.10
C ASN A 61 -6.47 -11.01 7.26
N THR A 62 -7.44 -10.88 6.35
CA THR A 62 -7.78 -11.91 5.37
C THR A 62 -7.77 -11.31 3.97
N CYS A 63 -7.16 -12.00 3.01
CA CYS A 63 -7.16 -11.57 1.61
C CYS A 63 -8.24 -12.27 0.80
N LYS A 64 -8.96 -11.48 0.00
CA LYS A 64 -9.97 -11.96 -0.94
C LYS A 64 -9.66 -11.41 -2.33
N SER A 65 -9.42 -12.32 -3.28
CA SER A 65 -9.13 -11.93 -4.66
C SER A 65 -10.39 -11.42 -5.36
N VAL A 66 -10.24 -10.31 -6.08
CA VAL A 66 -11.26 -9.75 -6.98
C VAL A 66 -10.93 -10.22 -8.40
N SER A 67 -11.72 -11.16 -8.90
CA SER A 67 -11.56 -11.68 -10.26
C SER A 67 -12.22 -10.75 -11.28
N TYR A 68 -11.52 -10.43 -12.35
CA TYR A 68 -12.02 -9.60 -13.44
C TYR A 68 -11.34 -10.00 -14.77
N GLN A 69 -11.86 -9.50 -15.89
CA GLN A 69 -11.25 -9.72 -17.20
C GLN A 69 -9.90 -8.98 -17.27
N THR A 70 -8.81 -9.71 -17.51
CA THR A 70 -7.44 -9.14 -17.52
C THR A 70 -6.87 -8.96 -18.92
N SER A 71 -7.56 -9.42 -19.97
CA SER A 71 -7.17 -9.33 -21.38
C SER A 71 -8.23 -8.61 -22.22
N GLY A 72 -7.79 -7.99 -23.30
CA GLY A 72 -8.63 -7.21 -24.21
C GLY A 72 -8.26 -5.72 -24.23
N TRP A 73 -9.16 -4.88 -24.73
CA TRP A 73 -8.96 -3.43 -24.75
C TRP A 73 -8.87 -2.89 -23.32
N LEU A 74 -7.91 -2.03 -23.04
CA LEU A 74 -7.64 -1.53 -21.69
C LEU A 74 -8.88 -0.93 -21.02
N SER A 75 -9.70 -0.18 -21.76
CA SER A 75 -10.94 0.39 -21.23
C SER A 75 -11.95 -0.68 -20.80
N SER A 76 -12.10 -1.77 -21.57
CA SER A 76 -12.97 -2.90 -21.25
C SER A 76 -12.47 -3.64 -20.01
N VAL A 77 -11.17 -3.90 -19.93
CA VAL A 77 -10.49 -4.52 -18.79
C VAL A 77 -10.70 -3.70 -17.52
N VAL A 78 -10.44 -2.39 -17.57
CA VAL A 78 -10.61 -1.51 -16.41
C VAL A 78 -12.08 -1.44 -15.99
N ASN A 79 -13.02 -1.33 -16.92
CA ASN A 79 -14.46 -1.30 -16.62
C ASN A 79 -14.95 -2.60 -15.96
N SER A 80 -14.51 -3.75 -16.48
CA SER A 80 -14.77 -5.07 -15.88
C SER A 80 -14.23 -5.13 -14.44
N GLY A 81 -12.99 -4.67 -14.24
CA GLY A 81 -12.37 -4.61 -12.92
C GLY A 81 -13.10 -3.70 -11.94
N VAL A 82 -13.52 -2.52 -12.39
CA VAL A 82 -14.29 -1.55 -11.56
C VAL A 82 -15.62 -2.15 -11.12
N SER A 83 -16.33 -2.82 -12.03
CA SER A 83 -17.60 -3.49 -11.70
C SER A 83 -17.40 -4.61 -10.69
N ALA A 84 -16.38 -5.46 -10.88
CA ALA A 84 -16.04 -6.55 -9.96
C ALA A 84 -15.61 -6.02 -8.58
N LEU A 85 -14.78 -4.96 -8.55
CA LEU A 85 -14.35 -4.32 -7.30
C LEU A 85 -15.52 -3.68 -6.55
N SER A 86 -16.44 -3.00 -7.26
CA SER A 86 -17.65 -2.43 -6.64
C SER A 86 -18.51 -3.50 -5.98
N ALA A 87 -18.75 -4.62 -6.67
CA ALA A 87 -19.50 -5.75 -6.12
C ALA A 87 -18.78 -6.35 -4.88
N ALA A 88 -17.45 -6.51 -4.95
CA ALA A 88 -16.66 -7.05 -3.84
C ALA A 88 -16.69 -6.12 -2.61
N ILE A 89 -16.59 -4.79 -2.81
CA ILE A 89 -16.68 -3.80 -1.74
C ILE A 89 -18.06 -3.87 -1.07
N ALA A 90 -19.13 -3.91 -1.86
CA ALA A 90 -20.50 -3.99 -1.35
C ALA A 90 -20.76 -5.30 -0.57
N ALA A 91 -20.20 -6.42 -1.04
CA ALA A 91 -20.35 -7.73 -0.41
C ALA A 91 -19.44 -7.96 0.80
N THR A 92 -18.54 -7.01 1.12
CA THR A 92 -17.58 -7.16 2.23
C THR A 92 -18.00 -6.26 3.38
N PRO A 93 -18.52 -6.82 4.50
CA PRO A 93 -18.90 -6.05 5.68
C PRO A 93 -17.65 -5.57 6.45
N GLY A 94 -17.83 -4.58 7.31
CA GLY A 94 -16.81 -4.08 8.23
C GLY A 94 -15.64 -3.37 7.52
N LYS A 95 -14.51 -3.31 8.23
CA LYS A 95 -13.29 -2.65 7.73
C LYS A 95 -12.65 -3.44 6.61
N LYS A 96 -12.27 -2.75 5.56
CA LYS A 96 -11.66 -3.34 4.37
C LYS A 96 -10.52 -2.50 3.80
N ALA A 97 -9.63 -3.15 3.07
CA ALA A 97 -8.62 -2.48 2.26
C ALA A 97 -8.77 -2.92 0.80
N VAL A 98 -8.40 -2.06 -0.12
CA VAL A 98 -8.23 -2.42 -1.53
C VAL A 98 -6.75 -2.38 -1.84
N MET A 99 -6.16 -3.52 -2.21
CA MET A 99 -4.77 -3.60 -2.66
C MET A 99 -4.74 -3.86 -4.16
N GLY A 100 -4.36 -2.87 -4.94
CA GLY A 100 -4.28 -2.94 -6.40
C GLY A 100 -2.84 -2.90 -6.90
N PHE A 101 -2.48 -3.78 -7.85
CA PHE A 101 -1.15 -3.78 -8.44
C PHE A 101 -1.21 -3.57 -9.95
N SER A 102 -0.40 -2.62 -10.48
CA SER A 102 -0.27 -2.37 -11.92
C SER A 102 -1.64 -2.15 -12.58
N GLN A 103 -2.13 -3.05 -13.40
CA GLN A 103 -3.48 -3.01 -13.98
C GLN A 103 -4.57 -2.97 -12.88
N GLY A 104 -4.37 -3.69 -11.77
CA GLY A 104 -5.27 -3.61 -10.61
C GLY A 104 -5.23 -2.25 -9.91
N ALA A 105 -4.10 -1.55 -9.94
CA ALA A 105 -4.01 -0.17 -9.46
C ALA A 105 -4.79 0.79 -10.37
N LEU A 106 -4.81 0.57 -11.70
CA LEU A 106 -5.68 1.31 -12.62
C LEU A 106 -7.16 1.11 -12.28
N VAL A 107 -7.57 -0.14 -11.99
CA VAL A 107 -8.94 -0.46 -11.57
C VAL A 107 -9.30 0.27 -10.28
N ALA A 108 -8.43 0.22 -9.27
CA ALA A 108 -8.65 0.90 -7.99
C ALA A 108 -8.71 2.43 -8.16
N SER A 109 -7.80 2.99 -8.98
CA SER A 109 -7.80 4.43 -9.29
C SER A 109 -9.08 4.87 -9.99
N GLU A 110 -9.56 4.08 -10.92
CA GLU A 110 -10.80 4.37 -11.64
C GLU A 110 -12.04 4.22 -10.74
N TRP A 111 -12.02 3.25 -9.82
CA TRP A 111 -13.04 3.14 -8.78
C TRP A 111 -13.09 4.40 -7.89
N LEU A 112 -11.93 4.89 -7.45
CA LEU A 112 -11.82 6.11 -6.66
C LEU A 112 -12.40 7.32 -7.40
N LYS A 113 -12.15 7.45 -8.70
CA LYS A 113 -12.71 8.55 -9.52
C LYS A 113 -14.22 8.50 -9.59
N ARG A 114 -14.79 7.31 -9.79
CA ARG A 114 -16.24 7.16 -10.04
C ARG A 114 -17.07 7.17 -8.76
N TYR A 115 -16.54 6.59 -7.68
CA TYR A 115 -17.36 6.24 -6.52
C TYR A 115 -16.92 6.87 -5.20
N ALA A 116 -15.71 7.41 -5.06
CA ALA A 116 -15.25 7.93 -3.77
C ALA A 116 -16.16 9.04 -3.19
N GLY A 117 -16.79 9.84 -4.06
CA GLY A 117 -17.74 10.90 -3.67
C GLY A 117 -19.19 10.44 -3.53
N SER A 118 -19.53 9.19 -3.86
CA SER A 118 -20.90 8.70 -3.78
C SER A 118 -21.38 8.56 -2.34
N ALA A 119 -22.65 8.90 -2.10
CA ALA A 119 -23.30 8.72 -0.80
C ALA A 119 -23.41 7.24 -0.38
N THR A 120 -23.38 6.30 -1.35
CA THR A 120 -23.46 4.85 -1.12
C THR A 120 -22.09 4.21 -0.91
N SER A 121 -21.00 4.96 -1.04
CA SER A 121 -19.65 4.46 -0.81
C SER A 121 -19.37 4.31 0.69
N PRO A 122 -18.55 3.33 1.10
CA PRO A 122 -18.18 3.13 2.50
C PRO A 122 -17.67 4.41 3.18
N ALA A 123 -17.82 4.48 4.50
CA ALA A 123 -17.22 5.56 5.27
C ALA A 123 -15.69 5.54 5.13
N ALA A 124 -15.05 6.71 5.24
CA ALA A 124 -13.59 6.81 5.15
C ALA A 124 -12.87 6.03 6.26
N SER A 125 -13.51 5.85 7.42
CA SER A 125 -13.02 5.03 8.54
C SER A 125 -13.00 3.53 8.25
N ASP A 126 -13.78 3.07 7.26
CA ASP A 126 -14.03 1.66 7.02
C ASP A 126 -13.29 1.12 5.79
N MET A 127 -12.62 2.00 5.04
CA MET A 127 -11.92 1.58 3.83
C MET A 127 -10.67 2.42 3.56
N TYR A 128 -9.60 1.77 3.11
CA TYR A 128 -8.39 2.42 2.62
C TYR A 128 -7.82 1.70 1.40
N PHE A 129 -6.87 2.34 0.71
CA PHE A 129 -6.27 1.84 -0.52
C PHE A 129 -4.76 1.70 -0.39
N VAL A 130 -4.21 0.63 -0.96
CA VAL A 130 -2.77 0.41 -1.15
C VAL A 130 -2.55 0.11 -2.64
N LEU A 131 -1.85 0.99 -3.33
CA LEU A 131 -1.58 0.87 -4.76
C LEU A 131 -0.11 0.52 -4.96
N LEU A 132 0.17 -0.45 -5.81
CA LEU A 132 1.52 -0.92 -6.12
C LEU A 132 1.80 -0.72 -7.61
N GLY A 133 2.94 -0.12 -7.93
CA GLY A 133 3.34 0.06 -9.33
C GLY A 133 2.26 0.77 -10.15
N ASN A 134 1.63 1.80 -9.61
CA ASN A 134 0.46 2.47 -10.18
C ASN A 134 0.79 3.31 -11.42
N PRO A 135 0.33 2.95 -12.63
CA PRO A 135 0.59 3.73 -13.83
C PRO A 135 -0.04 5.13 -13.82
N GLN A 136 -1.05 5.36 -12.97
CA GLN A 136 -1.71 6.64 -12.75
C GLN A 136 -1.26 7.32 -11.43
N HIS A 137 -0.05 6.96 -10.93
CA HIS A 137 0.55 7.63 -9.79
C HIS A 137 0.62 9.15 -10.06
N PRO A 138 0.07 10.00 -9.16
CA PRO A 138 -0.15 11.42 -9.45
C PRO A 138 1.12 12.22 -9.76
N LEU A 139 2.28 11.82 -9.19
CA LEU A 139 3.54 12.52 -9.38
C LEU A 139 4.34 11.99 -10.58
N ASN A 140 4.48 10.66 -10.68
CA ASN A 140 5.45 10.02 -11.56
C ASN A 140 4.85 8.84 -12.37
N GLY A 141 3.54 8.66 -12.37
CA GLY A 141 2.90 7.61 -13.15
C GLY A 141 3.12 7.82 -14.65
N ARG A 142 3.49 6.76 -15.37
CA ARG A 142 3.72 6.85 -16.82
C ARG A 142 2.49 7.38 -17.55
N ASN A 143 1.30 6.87 -17.25
CA ASN A 143 0.07 7.32 -17.90
C ASN A 143 -0.27 8.78 -17.54
N THR A 144 0.08 9.21 -16.33
CA THR A 144 -0.08 10.60 -15.89
C THR A 144 0.83 11.54 -16.68
N LEU A 145 2.14 11.23 -16.72
CA LEU A 145 3.13 12.10 -17.39
C LEU A 145 2.99 12.10 -18.92
N GLN A 146 2.63 10.96 -19.50
CA GLN A 146 2.36 10.85 -20.94
C GLN A 146 0.95 11.32 -21.35
N LYS A 147 0.12 11.74 -20.38
CA LYS A 147 -1.27 12.19 -20.62
C LYS A 147 -2.15 11.14 -21.32
N THR A 148 -1.84 9.85 -21.12
CA THR A 148 -2.61 8.71 -21.63
C THR A 148 -3.66 8.22 -20.63
N GLY A 149 -3.70 8.79 -19.44
CA GLY A 149 -4.67 8.54 -18.38
C GLY A 149 -4.70 9.71 -17.39
N THR A 150 -5.78 9.79 -16.62
CA THR A 150 -5.91 10.78 -15.55
C THR A 150 -5.29 10.28 -14.26
N PRO A 151 -4.62 11.14 -13.47
CA PRO A 151 -4.04 10.76 -12.18
C PRO A 151 -5.06 10.13 -11.23
N THR A 152 -4.59 9.25 -10.34
CA THR A 152 -5.36 8.80 -9.19
C THR A 152 -5.79 10.00 -8.36
N PRO A 153 -7.09 10.17 -8.03
CA PRO A 153 -7.56 11.37 -7.34
C PRO A 153 -7.22 11.35 -5.85
N TYR A 154 -7.08 12.53 -5.27
CA TYR A 154 -7.11 12.71 -3.83
C TYR A 154 -8.57 12.65 -3.35
N THR A 155 -8.87 11.73 -2.43
CA THR A 155 -10.24 11.49 -1.99
C THR A 155 -10.35 11.48 -0.47
N LYS A 156 -11.55 11.18 0.05
CA LYS A 156 -11.75 10.96 1.50
C LYS A 156 -10.99 9.76 2.06
N TYR A 157 -10.61 8.81 1.21
CA TYR A 157 -9.96 7.57 1.66
C TYR A 157 -8.46 7.76 1.84
N THR A 158 -7.93 7.18 2.91
CA THR A 158 -6.49 7.00 3.04
C THR A 158 -5.99 6.15 1.87
N THR A 159 -5.01 6.67 1.14
CA THR A 159 -4.39 5.98 0.02
C THR A 159 -2.88 5.97 0.21
N VAL A 160 -2.28 4.80 0.15
CA VAL A 160 -0.83 4.59 0.14
C VAL A 160 -0.44 4.11 -1.25
N ASP A 161 0.34 4.89 -1.98
CA ASP A 161 0.77 4.60 -3.35
C ASP A 161 2.28 4.32 -3.36
N ILE A 162 2.63 3.07 -3.59
CA ILE A 162 3.98 2.53 -3.42
C ILE A 162 4.60 2.32 -4.79
N SER A 163 5.68 3.05 -5.05
CA SER A 163 6.51 2.92 -6.23
C SER A 163 7.89 2.43 -5.85
N ARG A 164 8.49 1.56 -6.66
CA ARG A 164 9.92 1.29 -6.60
C ARG A 164 10.66 2.27 -7.51
N GLU A 165 11.81 2.74 -7.06
CA GLU A 165 12.63 3.67 -7.84
C GLU A 165 12.94 3.08 -9.23
N TYR A 166 12.75 3.86 -10.28
CA TYR A 166 12.87 3.51 -11.70
C TYR A 166 11.83 2.48 -12.22
N ASP A 167 10.77 2.19 -11.47
CA ASP A 167 9.64 1.43 -12.00
C ASP A 167 9.05 2.13 -13.22
N GLY A 168 9.13 1.51 -14.39
CA GLY A 168 8.73 2.12 -15.68
C GLY A 168 7.24 2.47 -15.79
N MET A 169 6.40 2.07 -14.83
CA MET A 169 4.97 2.39 -14.79
C MET A 169 4.63 3.41 -13.72
N SER A 170 5.20 3.31 -12.53
CA SER A 170 4.81 4.13 -11.37
C SER A 170 5.85 5.18 -10.96
N ASP A 171 7.09 5.03 -11.43
CA ASP A 171 8.18 5.99 -11.24
C ASP A 171 8.84 6.29 -12.58
N TYR A 172 8.08 6.90 -13.49
CA TYR A 172 8.51 7.35 -14.79
C TYR A 172 9.22 8.71 -14.67
N PRO A 173 10.27 9.03 -15.47
CA PRO A 173 10.99 10.30 -15.36
C PRO A 173 10.11 11.49 -15.70
N ASN A 174 10.23 12.56 -14.90
CA ASN A 174 9.53 13.82 -15.13
C ASN A 174 10.14 14.62 -16.27
N ASP A 175 11.47 14.52 -16.44
CA ASP A 175 12.19 15.08 -17.58
C ASP A 175 12.39 14.01 -18.67
N VAL A 176 11.50 14.00 -19.64
CA VAL A 176 11.61 13.09 -20.81
C VAL A 176 12.73 13.48 -21.78
N GLY A 177 13.31 14.68 -21.65
CA GLY A 177 14.52 15.08 -22.37
C GLY A 177 15.77 14.37 -21.86
N ASN A 178 15.76 13.86 -20.63
CA ASN A 178 16.78 12.97 -20.11
C ASN A 178 16.59 11.55 -20.67
N THR A 179 17.15 11.31 -21.86
CA THR A 179 16.98 10.02 -22.58
C THR A 179 17.52 8.82 -21.81
N LEU A 180 18.52 9.02 -20.93
CA LEU A 180 19.05 7.96 -20.06
C LEU A 180 18.05 7.59 -18.97
N ALA A 181 17.35 8.56 -18.40
CA ALA A 181 16.29 8.30 -17.43
C ALA A 181 15.11 7.55 -18.09
N VAL A 182 14.72 7.96 -19.31
CA VAL A 182 13.68 7.27 -20.09
C VAL A 182 14.10 5.82 -20.39
N ALA A 183 15.33 5.59 -20.87
CA ALA A 183 15.84 4.25 -21.13
C ALA A 183 15.91 3.40 -19.84
N THR A 184 16.29 4.02 -18.70
CA THR A 184 16.32 3.37 -17.40
C THR A 184 14.92 2.93 -16.95
N SER A 185 13.91 3.78 -17.15
CA SER A 185 12.52 3.42 -16.83
C SER A 185 11.99 2.27 -17.69
N GLN A 186 12.39 2.21 -18.96
CA GLN A 186 12.05 1.05 -19.84
C GLN A 186 12.70 -0.24 -19.33
N ASP A 187 13.97 -0.19 -18.93
CA ASP A 187 14.63 -1.30 -18.23
C ASP A 187 13.91 -1.69 -16.95
N GLY A 188 13.44 -0.70 -16.18
CA GLY A 188 12.70 -0.87 -14.94
C GLY A 188 11.32 -1.51 -15.13
N TYR A 189 10.67 -1.28 -16.27
CA TYR A 189 9.40 -1.94 -16.59
C TYR A 189 9.50 -3.47 -16.55
N THR A 190 10.60 -4.03 -17.01
CA THR A 190 10.79 -5.50 -17.06
C THR A 190 11.52 -6.06 -15.83
N SER A 191 12.31 -5.25 -15.13
CA SER A 191 13.21 -5.73 -14.07
C SER A 191 12.90 -5.22 -12.67
N ILE A 192 11.98 -4.25 -12.54
CA ILE A 192 11.53 -3.67 -11.26
C ILE A 192 10.02 -3.81 -11.12
N HIS A 193 9.25 -3.36 -12.13
CA HIS A 193 7.79 -3.34 -12.07
C HIS A 193 7.14 -4.68 -11.67
N PRO A 194 7.59 -5.86 -12.14
CA PRO A 194 6.97 -7.13 -11.78
C PRO A 194 7.27 -7.62 -10.34
N TYR A 195 8.14 -6.92 -9.59
CA TYR A 195 8.74 -7.48 -8.37
C TYR A 195 8.50 -6.59 -7.14
N TYR A 196 7.32 -6.71 -6.52
CA TYR A 196 6.99 -6.03 -5.26
C TYR A 196 6.94 -6.99 -4.06
N THR A 197 7.11 -8.30 -4.28
CA THR A 197 7.04 -9.33 -3.23
C THR A 197 8.07 -9.12 -2.11
N GLY A 198 9.29 -8.68 -2.45
CA GLY A 198 10.34 -8.41 -1.47
C GLY A 198 10.30 -7.01 -0.83
N VAL A 199 9.33 -6.17 -1.19
CA VAL A 199 9.24 -4.80 -0.70
C VAL A 199 8.72 -4.78 0.73
N ASP A 200 9.50 -4.18 1.65
CA ASP A 200 9.00 -3.76 2.96
C ASP A 200 8.43 -2.33 2.82
N PRO A 201 7.10 -2.15 2.91
CA PRO A 201 6.49 -0.84 2.76
C PRO A 201 6.83 0.12 3.90
N ASN A 202 7.25 -0.40 5.05
CA ASN A 202 7.55 0.34 6.26
C ASN A 202 9.05 0.46 6.55
N ALA A 203 9.92 0.08 5.61
CA ALA A 203 11.36 0.24 5.78
C ALA A 203 11.72 1.70 6.05
N SER A 204 12.53 1.97 7.07
CA SER A 204 12.92 3.33 7.49
C SER A 204 13.66 4.11 6.39
N SER A 205 14.28 3.40 5.45
CA SER A 205 14.96 3.95 4.28
C SER A 205 14.03 4.39 3.15
N ASN A 206 12.74 3.99 3.17
CA ASN A 206 11.79 4.44 2.17
C ASN A 206 11.63 5.96 2.22
N LEU A 207 11.39 6.55 1.06
CA LEU A 207 11.10 7.98 0.95
C LEU A 207 9.58 8.18 0.89
N VAL A 208 9.09 9.19 1.60
CA VAL A 208 7.65 9.49 1.66
C VAL A 208 7.35 10.94 1.39
N LYS A 209 6.23 11.16 0.73
CA LYS A 209 5.60 12.47 0.58
C LYS A 209 4.12 12.34 0.89
N ARG A 210 3.53 13.31 1.60
CA ARG A 210 2.12 13.27 2.00
C ARG A 210 1.37 14.49 1.46
N THR A 211 0.14 14.25 1.02
CA THR A 211 -0.80 15.30 0.60
C THR A 211 -2.20 14.91 1.08
N GLY A 212 -2.68 15.53 2.16
CA GLY A 212 -3.93 15.14 2.81
C GLY A 212 -3.92 13.66 3.19
N ASN A 213 -4.91 12.91 2.73
CA ASN A 213 -5.05 11.47 2.99
C ASN A 213 -4.21 10.58 2.05
N TYR A 214 -3.39 11.16 1.18
CA TYR A 214 -2.59 10.43 0.21
C TYR A 214 -1.12 10.41 0.63
N THR A 215 -0.55 9.22 0.72
CA THR A 215 0.87 9.00 1.02
C THR A 215 1.54 8.34 -0.17
N PHE A 216 2.52 9.02 -0.73
CA PHE A 216 3.43 8.48 -1.73
C PHE A 216 4.59 7.81 -1.00
N VAL A 217 4.89 6.57 -1.38
CA VAL A 217 6.05 5.81 -0.87
C VAL A 217 6.94 5.45 -2.05
N LEU A 218 8.16 5.93 -2.01
CA LEU A 218 9.20 5.57 -2.97
C LEU A 218 10.20 4.64 -2.30
N VAL A 219 10.31 3.42 -2.81
CA VAL A 219 11.27 2.41 -2.34
C VAL A 219 12.56 2.58 -3.13
N PRO A 220 13.63 3.10 -2.52
CA PRO A 220 14.86 3.40 -3.24
C PRO A 220 15.58 2.13 -3.70
N THR A 221 16.37 2.26 -4.76
CA THR A 221 17.25 1.20 -5.26
C THR A 221 18.72 1.66 -5.22
N SER A 222 19.61 0.73 -4.85
CA SER A 222 21.05 1.05 -4.79
C SER A 222 21.66 1.17 -6.19
N TYR A 223 21.12 0.43 -7.15
CA TYR A 223 21.63 0.37 -8.53
C TYR A 223 20.56 0.70 -9.54
N LEU A 224 20.95 1.35 -10.63
CA LEU A 224 20.12 1.42 -11.83
C LEU A 224 19.84 0.00 -12.35
N PRO A 225 18.66 -0.28 -12.93
CA PRO A 225 18.24 -1.61 -13.39
C PRO A 225 19.30 -2.36 -14.22
N ARG A 226 19.95 -1.66 -15.14
CA ARG A 226 21.04 -2.20 -15.97
C ARG A 226 22.21 -2.72 -15.15
N TYR A 227 22.68 -1.94 -14.17
CA TYR A 227 23.84 -2.26 -13.36
C TYR A 227 23.54 -3.32 -12.31
N GLU A 228 22.30 -3.38 -11.78
CA GLU A 228 21.86 -4.48 -10.96
C GLU A 228 21.88 -5.82 -11.72
N ARG A 229 21.51 -5.82 -13.01
CA ARG A 229 21.66 -7.02 -13.85
C ARG A 229 23.10 -7.45 -14.06
N LEU A 230 24.03 -6.49 -14.24
CA LEU A 230 25.46 -6.80 -14.34
C LEU A 230 26.00 -7.39 -13.03
N ARG A 231 25.63 -6.79 -11.90
CA ARG A 231 26.02 -7.26 -10.58
C ARG A 231 25.56 -8.71 -10.33
N LYS A 232 24.31 -9.04 -10.65
CA LYS A 232 23.74 -10.38 -10.56
C LYS A 232 24.42 -11.41 -11.47
N ARG A 233 25.10 -10.95 -12.53
CA ARG A 233 25.88 -11.80 -13.44
C ARG A 233 27.37 -11.94 -13.02
N GLY A 234 27.73 -11.50 -11.82
CA GLY A 234 29.09 -11.57 -11.31
C GLY A 234 30.02 -10.46 -11.79
N LEU A 235 29.52 -9.46 -12.52
CA LEU A 235 30.28 -8.31 -13.03
C LEU A 235 30.24 -7.13 -12.04
N GLY A 236 30.45 -7.38 -10.74
CA GLY A 236 30.27 -6.42 -9.66
C GLY A 236 31.07 -5.12 -9.85
N LYS A 237 32.39 -5.20 -10.12
CA LYS A 237 33.22 -4.00 -10.32
C LYS A 237 32.72 -3.12 -11.46
N LEU A 238 32.34 -3.72 -12.60
CA LEU A 238 31.80 -3.00 -13.74
C LEU A 238 30.45 -2.36 -13.41
N ALA A 239 29.61 -3.08 -12.65
CA ALA A 239 28.35 -2.55 -12.18
C ALA A 239 28.50 -1.35 -11.24
N GLU A 240 29.41 -1.41 -10.28
CA GLU A 240 29.72 -0.31 -9.36
C GLU A 240 30.22 0.94 -10.10
N GLN A 241 31.22 0.79 -10.97
CA GLN A 241 31.76 1.90 -11.75
C GLN A 241 30.70 2.54 -12.64
N GLY A 242 29.97 1.73 -13.39
CA GLY A 242 28.92 2.23 -14.26
C GLY A 242 27.80 2.90 -13.48
N ASN A 243 27.38 2.31 -12.36
CA ASN A 243 26.33 2.89 -11.50
C ASN A 243 26.79 4.23 -10.89
N ALA A 244 28.00 4.31 -10.36
CA ALA A 244 28.55 5.53 -9.80
C ALA A 244 28.60 6.68 -10.83
N THR A 245 28.91 6.35 -12.08
CA THR A 245 28.98 7.33 -13.18
C THR A 245 27.59 7.81 -13.61
N TRP A 246 26.66 6.87 -13.80
CA TRP A 246 25.41 7.16 -14.52
C TRP A 246 24.19 7.39 -13.63
N LYS A 247 24.16 6.85 -12.38
CA LYS A 247 23.03 7.08 -11.49
C LYS A 247 22.76 8.57 -11.24
N PRO A 248 23.76 9.43 -10.94
CA PRO A 248 23.51 10.85 -10.78
C PRO A 248 23.00 11.57 -12.04
N VAL A 249 23.33 11.06 -13.23
CA VAL A 249 22.82 11.60 -14.50
C VAL A 249 21.35 11.22 -14.69
N VAL A 250 21.01 9.96 -14.44
CA VAL A 250 19.64 9.44 -14.53
C VAL A 250 18.75 10.12 -13.50
N ASP A 251 19.22 10.24 -12.25
CA ASP A 251 18.43 10.80 -11.13
C ASP A 251 17.95 12.24 -11.41
N ARG A 252 18.72 13.03 -12.18
CA ARG A 252 18.27 14.37 -12.60
C ARG A 252 17.00 14.35 -13.45
N GLY A 253 16.63 13.22 -14.04
CA GLY A 253 15.39 13.07 -14.79
C GLY A 253 14.13 12.90 -13.89
N TYR A 254 14.32 12.73 -12.57
CA TYR A 254 13.26 12.46 -11.62
C TYR A 254 13.09 13.60 -10.61
N ASN A 255 11.86 14.07 -10.41
CA ASN A 255 11.57 15.06 -9.39
C ASN A 255 11.30 14.37 -8.03
N ARG A 256 12.24 14.53 -7.10
CA ARG A 256 12.16 14.00 -5.73
C ARG A 256 11.85 15.09 -4.69
N ALA A 257 11.43 16.28 -5.11
CA ALA A 257 11.17 17.40 -4.21
C ALA A 257 10.01 17.07 -3.23
N GLY A 258 10.26 17.34 -1.96
CA GLY A 258 9.30 17.13 -0.88
C GLY A 258 9.19 15.68 -0.39
N PHE A 259 10.02 14.76 -0.88
CA PHE A 259 10.20 13.46 -0.27
C PHE A 259 11.19 13.53 0.89
N THR A 260 10.85 12.84 1.99
CA THR A 260 11.68 12.69 3.19
C THR A 260 11.76 11.21 3.58
N GLN A 261 12.77 10.83 4.33
CA GLN A 261 12.85 9.45 4.84
C GLN A 261 11.67 9.13 5.74
N LEU A 262 11.14 7.90 5.62
CA LEU A 262 10.02 7.40 6.42
C LEU A 262 10.41 7.31 7.91
N GLY A 263 11.66 6.93 8.21
CA GLY A 263 12.10 6.70 9.58
C GLY A 263 11.29 5.58 10.26
N ASN A 264 10.94 5.79 11.52
CA ASN A 264 10.20 4.79 12.32
C ASN A 264 8.67 4.88 12.16
N THR A 265 8.18 5.55 11.11
CA THR A 265 6.74 5.71 10.88
C THR A 265 6.18 4.55 10.06
N THR A 266 5.02 4.04 10.44
CA THR A 266 4.30 3.03 9.66
C THR A 266 3.36 3.70 8.65
N VAL A 267 3.42 3.31 7.39
CA VAL A 267 2.53 3.79 6.31
C VAL A 267 1.48 2.74 5.92
N VAL A 268 1.86 1.47 5.98
CA VAL A 268 0.93 0.35 5.81
C VAL A 268 0.78 -0.32 7.17
N PRO A 269 -0.44 -0.40 7.73
CA PRO A 269 -0.64 -1.06 9.01
C PRO A 269 -0.17 -2.51 8.94
N VAL A 270 0.92 -2.81 9.66
CA VAL A 270 1.40 -4.17 9.93
C VAL A 270 0.88 -4.50 11.31
N ARG A 271 -0.12 -5.37 11.39
CA ARG A 271 -0.67 -5.84 12.66
C ARG A 271 -0.39 -7.31 12.86
#